data_b0a86ee0b2eb558112d08ac7bd86013f
#
_entry.id   b0a86ee0b2eb558112d08ac7bd86013f
#
_cell.length_a   1.000
_cell.length_b   1.000
_cell.length_c   1.000
_cell.angle_alpha   90.00
_cell.angle_beta   90.00
_cell.angle_gamma   90.00
#
_symmetry.space_group_name_H-M   'P 1'
#
loop_
_entity.id
_entity.type
_entity.pdbx_description
1 polymer ?
#
loop_
_entity_poly.entity_id
_entity_poly.type
_entity_poly.pdbx_seq_one_letter_code
_entity_poly.pdbx_strand_id
1 'polypeptide(L)'
;MIYIYEFSPAKMFSCSKFRSCPIYFYYLIDCEGVDDVSNRKAGLLVLVFAFLLFVFIQNRAEIREVANMKTLPLVGKIIYIDPGHGGADGGASNGDILEKEIALNVSLKLRDFLQAQGAFVLMTRDGDYDLADDGVKGLSRRKTMDLHKRLELVNDSDADLLISIHLNSISSPRWRGAQTFYTNQLQENKRLAELIQEELIANLKNTDREAKTIDTVFLMSHSKKPSALVEIGFLSNQEEKALLVEDKYQNEIAASLLYGIMRYFTETKQAEEI
;
A
#
# COMPACT_ATOMS: atom_id res chain seq x y z
N MET A 1 38.77 74.48 -1.65
CA MET A 1 39.97 73.87 -1.04
C MET A 1 39.83 72.35 -1.23
N ILE A 2 40.51 71.83 -2.26
CA ILE A 2 40.40 70.45 -2.71
C ILE A 2 41.56 69.71 -2.06
N TYR A 3 41.28 68.75 -1.22
CA TYR A 3 42.29 67.80 -0.68
C TYR A 3 42.39 66.59 -1.60
N ILE A 4 43.55 66.49 -2.26
CA ILE A 4 43.96 65.31 -3.04
C ILE A 4 44.66 64.35 -2.06
N TYR A 5 44.15 63.12 -1.88
CA TYR A 5 44.87 62.05 -1.19
C TYR A 5 45.65 61.24 -2.21
N GLU A 6 46.95 61.22 -2.08
CA GLU A 6 47.90 60.40 -2.84
C GLU A 6 47.75 58.90 -2.43
N PHE A 7 47.60 58.05 -3.41
CA PHE A 7 47.63 56.58 -3.23
C PHE A 7 49.09 56.14 -3.32
N SER A 8 49.58 55.50 -2.25
CA SER A 8 50.84 54.78 -2.23
C SER A 8 50.65 53.33 -2.70
N PRO A 9 51.47 52.80 -3.61
CA PRO A 9 51.27 51.46 -4.14
C PRO A 9 51.76 50.37 -3.19
N ALA A 10 50.87 49.50 -2.77
CA ALA A 10 51.19 48.32 -1.99
C ALA A 10 51.95 47.27 -2.84
N LYS A 11 52.99 46.74 -2.26
CA LYS A 11 53.92 45.74 -2.82
C LYS A 11 53.19 44.46 -3.26
N MET A 12 53.37 44.12 -4.52
CA MET A 12 53.02 42.79 -5.09
C MET A 12 53.97 41.70 -4.55
N PHE A 13 53.44 40.78 -3.76
CA PHE A 13 54.13 39.54 -3.48
C PHE A 13 53.61 38.46 -4.47
N SER A 14 54.55 37.98 -5.28
CA SER A 14 54.39 36.85 -6.19
C SER A 14 54.32 35.56 -5.35
N CYS A 15 53.19 34.86 -5.39
CA CYS A 15 53.08 33.48 -4.91
C CYS A 15 52.71 32.57 -6.07
N SER A 16 53.73 31.94 -6.65
CA SER A 16 53.57 30.86 -7.59
C SER A 16 53.41 29.56 -6.82
N LYS A 17 52.29 28.90 -6.98
CA LYS A 17 51.86 27.56 -6.59
C LYS A 17 50.71 27.54 -5.59
N PHE A 18 49.48 27.50 -6.13
CA PHE A 18 48.44 26.60 -5.62
C PHE A 18 47.28 26.61 -6.61
N ARG A 19 47.06 25.46 -7.27
CA ARG A 19 45.89 25.20 -8.06
C ARG A 19 44.75 24.88 -7.11
N SER A 20 43.54 25.41 -7.44
CA SER A 20 42.22 25.08 -6.88
C SER A 20 41.94 25.44 -5.41
N CYS A 21 41.54 26.66 -5.20
CA CYS A 21 40.63 27.05 -4.09
C CYS A 21 39.70 28.20 -4.57
N PRO A 22 38.40 28.15 -4.31
CA PRO A 22 37.47 29.20 -4.72
C PRO A 22 37.67 30.44 -3.84
N ILE A 23 38.22 31.47 -4.47
CA ILE A 23 38.74 32.73 -3.86
C ILE A 23 37.58 33.69 -3.44
N TYR A 24 36.41 33.24 -3.17
CA TYR A 24 35.31 34.17 -2.82
C TYR A 24 34.90 34.18 -1.34
N PHE A 25 35.56 33.41 -0.47
CA PHE A 25 35.16 33.38 0.94
C PHE A 25 36.14 34.05 1.92
N TYR A 26 37.33 34.48 1.47
CA TYR A 26 38.37 35.04 2.36
C TYR A 26 38.46 36.58 2.42
N TYR A 27 37.64 37.28 1.63
CA TYR A 27 37.70 38.78 1.63
C TYR A 27 36.75 39.45 2.63
N LEU A 28 36.09 38.69 3.51
CA LEU A 28 35.13 39.25 4.48
C LEU A 28 35.63 39.27 5.94
N ILE A 29 36.90 38.95 6.19
CA ILE A 29 37.39 38.82 7.59
C ILE A 29 38.40 39.88 8.03
N ASP A 30 39.02 40.64 7.11
CA ASP A 30 39.98 41.70 7.49
C ASP A 30 39.49 43.09 7.08
N CYS A 31 38.44 43.56 7.73
CA CYS A 31 38.14 44.99 7.87
C CYS A 31 37.95 45.33 9.37
N GLU A 32 39.06 45.48 10.08
CA GLU A 32 39.04 46.20 11.35
C GLU A 32 38.62 47.63 11.09
N GLY A 33 37.39 48.01 11.54
CA GLY A 33 36.99 49.41 11.61
C GLY A 33 35.69 49.79 10.94
N VAL A 34 34.64 48.94 10.96
CA VAL A 34 33.28 49.35 10.60
C VAL A 34 32.34 49.03 11.75
N ASP A 35 31.66 50.05 12.22
CA ASP A 35 30.79 50.10 13.39
C ASP A 35 30.02 48.80 13.70
N ASP A 36 30.01 48.40 14.96
CA ASP A 36 29.34 47.22 15.57
C ASP A 36 27.86 47.08 15.18
N VAL A 37 27.18 48.18 14.84
CA VAL A 37 25.77 48.22 14.40
C VAL A 37 25.58 47.67 12.95
N SER A 38 26.60 47.86 12.08
CA SER A 38 26.53 47.36 10.69
C SER A 38 26.71 45.84 10.64
N ASN A 39 27.62 45.33 11.45
CA ASN A 39 27.87 43.86 11.54
C ASN A 39 26.71 43.09 12.16
N ARG A 40 25.99 43.69 13.13
CA ARG A 40 24.78 43.10 13.70
C ARG A 40 23.63 43.02 12.69
N LYS A 41 23.45 44.05 11.85
CA LYS A 41 22.44 44.03 10.76
C LYS A 41 22.79 43.03 9.68
N ALA A 42 24.07 42.93 9.29
CA ALA A 42 24.52 41.91 8.33
C ALA A 42 24.35 40.51 8.86
N GLY A 43 24.69 40.24 10.13
CA GLY A 43 24.46 38.94 10.80
C GLY A 43 22.97 38.58 10.86
N LEU A 44 22.09 39.55 11.17
CA LEU A 44 20.64 39.30 11.18
C LEU A 44 20.11 38.92 9.79
N LEU A 45 20.57 39.59 8.74
CA LEU A 45 20.19 39.30 7.35
C LEU A 45 20.62 37.88 6.93
N VAL A 46 21.83 37.45 7.30
CA VAL A 46 22.32 36.10 7.04
C VAL A 46 21.47 35.07 7.76
N LEU A 47 21.09 35.31 9.02
CA LEU A 47 20.22 34.40 9.77
C LEU A 47 18.82 34.32 9.17
N VAL A 48 18.24 35.46 8.76
CA VAL A 48 16.93 35.46 8.08
C VAL A 48 16.99 34.73 6.75
N PHE A 49 18.05 34.93 5.96
CA PHE A 49 18.23 34.22 4.70
C PHE A 49 18.41 32.69 4.93
N ALA A 50 19.22 32.30 5.89
CA ALA A 50 19.39 30.91 6.27
C ALA A 50 18.06 30.23 6.73
N PHE A 51 17.27 30.97 7.51
CA PHE A 51 15.95 30.52 7.93
C PHE A 51 14.98 30.36 6.76
N LEU A 52 14.94 31.36 5.85
CA LEU A 52 14.10 31.26 4.64
C LEU A 52 14.54 30.14 3.73
N LEU A 53 15.84 29.91 3.58
CA LEU A 53 16.39 28.79 2.82
C LEU A 53 16.02 27.45 3.48
N PHE A 54 16.08 27.36 4.79
CA PHE A 54 15.66 26.18 5.54
C PHE A 54 14.17 25.89 5.32
N VAL A 55 13.30 26.88 5.47
CA VAL A 55 11.85 26.76 5.19
C VAL A 55 11.60 26.35 3.74
N PHE A 56 12.34 26.96 2.78
CA PHE A 56 12.23 26.60 1.37
C PHE A 56 12.63 25.14 1.10
N ILE A 57 13.70 24.65 1.74
CA ILE A 57 14.13 23.25 1.62
C ILE A 57 13.08 22.29 2.21
N GLN A 58 12.52 22.63 3.38
CA GLN A 58 11.45 21.83 4.00
C GLN A 58 10.20 21.75 3.09
N ASN A 59 9.74 22.88 2.59
CA ASN A 59 8.61 22.92 1.66
C ASN A 59 8.88 22.14 0.35
N ARG A 60 10.13 22.12 -0.13
CA ARG A 60 10.50 21.31 -1.30
C ARG A 60 10.48 19.82 -1.02
N ALA A 61 10.80 19.39 0.19
CA ALA A 61 10.70 17.98 0.59
C ALA A 61 9.24 17.51 0.60
N GLU A 62 8.33 18.30 1.21
CA GLU A 62 6.89 18.01 1.22
C GLU A 62 6.29 17.96 -0.21
N ILE A 63 6.67 18.91 -1.09
CA ILE A 63 6.21 18.93 -2.48
C ILE A 63 6.71 17.69 -3.23
N ARG A 64 7.92 17.19 -2.96
CA ARG A 64 8.43 15.96 -3.57
C ARG A 64 7.67 14.73 -3.10
N GLU A 65 7.31 14.63 -1.83
CA GLU A 65 6.49 13.53 -1.31
C GLU A 65 5.11 13.51 -1.97
N VAL A 66 4.43 14.67 -2.05
CA VAL A 66 3.13 14.78 -2.73
C VAL A 66 3.23 14.46 -4.23
N ALA A 67 4.32 14.89 -4.89
CA ALA A 67 4.54 14.56 -6.30
C ALA A 67 4.79 13.05 -6.50
N ASN A 68 5.55 12.42 -5.61
CA ASN A 68 5.77 10.97 -5.63
C ASN A 68 4.48 10.19 -5.38
N MET A 69 3.63 10.65 -4.44
CA MET A 69 2.32 10.02 -4.21
C MET A 69 1.44 10.02 -5.46
N LYS A 70 1.45 11.09 -6.26
CA LYS A 70 0.70 11.17 -7.53
C LYS A 70 1.18 10.17 -8.59
N THR A 71 2.38 9.62 -8.45
CA THR A 71 2.93 8.60 -9.34
C THR A 71 2.65 7.17 -8.91
N LEU A 72 2.10 6.97 -7.69
CA LEU A 72 1.75 5.63 -7.20
C LEU A 72 0.53 5.09 -7.96
N PRO A 73 0.53 3.81 -8.35
CA PRO A 73 -0.47 3.26 -9.27
C PRO A 73 -1.89 3.24 -8.72
N LEU A 74 -2.06 3.25 -7.39
CA LEU A 74 -3.37 3.13 -6.73
C LEU A 74 -3.84 4.42 -6.04
N VAL A 75 -3.19 5.57 -6.31
CA VAL A 75 -3.66 6.86 -5.75
C VAL A 75 -5.09 7.15 -6.20
N GLY A 76 -5.95 7.48 -5.22
CA GLY A 76 -7.37 7.77 -5.44
C GLY A 76 -8.23 6.52 -5.62
N LYS A 77 -7.68 5.30 -5.42
CA LYS A 77 -8.45 4.06 -5.41
C LYS A 77 -8.85 3.67 -4.00
N ILE A 78 -10.08 3.21 -3.85
CA ILE A 78 -10.64 2.70 -2.60
C ILE A 78 -10.87 1.20 -2.76
N ILE A 79 -10.20 0.39 -1.94
CA ILE A 79 -10.25 -1.06 -2.03
C ILE A 79 -10.83 -1.62 -0.73
N TYR A 80 -11.86 -2.44 -0.85
CA TYR A 80 -12.44 -3.15 0.28
C TYR A 80 -11.83 -4.55 0.39
N ILE A 81 -11.30 -4.91 1.55
CA ILE A 81 -10.82 -6.25 1.86
C ILE A 81 -11.79 -6.90 2.86
N ASP A 82 -12.19 -8.12 2.56
CA ASP A 82 -13.01 -8.95 3.42
C ASP A 82 -12.23 -10.19 3.87
N PRO A 83 -11.63 -10.18 5.08
CA PRO A 83 -11.06 -11.39 5.65
C PRO A 83 -12.17 -12.36 6.01
N GLY A 84 -12.18 -13.54 5.40
CA GLY A 84 -13.22 -14.55 5.63
C GLY A 84 -13.39 -14.92 7.10
N HIS A 85 -14.65 -15.24 7.51
CA HIS A 85 -14.96 -15.66 8.87
C HIS A 85 -14.64 -14.61 9.94
N GLY A 86 -14.47 -15.04 11.21
CA GLY A 86 -14.11 -14.17 12.35
C GLY A 86 -14.97 -14.44 13.58
N GLY A 87 -14.48 -14.05 14.75
CA GLY A 87 -15.13 -14.24 16.04
C GLY A 87 -15.48 -15.70 16.28
N ALA A 88 -16.78 -15.98 16.45
CA ALA A 88 -17.27 -17.32 16.71
C ALA A 88 -17.20 -18.28 15.48
N ASP A 89 -17.14 -17.74 14.25
CA ASP A 89 -16.97 -18.53 13.03
C ASP A 89 -15.47 -18.69 12.71
N GLY A 90 -14.91 -19.84 13.03
CA GLY A 90 -13.50 -20.17 12.75
C GLY A 90 -13.20 -20.44 11.28
N GLY A 91 -14.23 -20.69 10.44
CA GLY A 91 -14.04 -21.21 9.09
C GLY A 91 -13.60 -22.68 9.10
N ALA A 92 -12.87 -23.07 8.07
CA ALA A 92 -12.20 -24.36 8.04
C ALA A 92 -11.13 -24.48 9.12
N SER A 93 -10.87 -25.71 9.57
CA SER A 93 -9.86 -25.97 10.58
C SER A 93 -9.06 -27.24 10.27
N ASN A 94 -7.79 -27.28 10.67
CA ASN A 94 -6.95 -28.47 10.64
C ASN A 94 -6.01 -28.46 11.85
N GLY A 95 -6.40 -29.22 12.90
CA GLY A 95 -5.83 -29.13 14.23
C GLY A 95 -6.17 -27.77 14.86
N ASP A 96 -5.17 -27.11 15.41
CA ASP A 96 -5.34 -25.80 16.07
C ASP A 96 -5.32 -24.61 15.07
N ILE A 97 -5.15 -24.87 13.78
CA ILE A 97 -5.07 -23.83 12.76
C ILE A 97 -6.48 -23.55 12.23
N LEU A 98 -6.88 -22.27 12.29
CA LEU A 98 -8.17 -21.79 11.83
C LEU A 98 -8.02 -20.91 10.59
N GLU A 99 -8.93 -21.10 9.63
CA GLU A 99 -9.01 -20.28 8.42
C GLU A 99 -9.05 -18.77 8.73
N LYS A 100 -9.88 -18.36 9.68
CA LYS A 100 -10.09 -16.97 10.05
C LYS A 100 -8.80 -16.21 10.40
N GLU A 101 -7.83 -16.92 11.00
CA GLU A 101 -6.55 -16.34 11.44
C GLU A 101 -5.62 -16.08 10.25
N ILE A 102 -5.50 -17.08 9.35
CA ILE A 102 -4.66 -16.95 8.17
C ILE A 102 -5.27 -15.93 7.19
N ALA A 103 -6.59 -15.98 6.99
CA ALA A 103 -7.30 -15.02 6.16
C ALA A 103 -7.08 -13.57 6.66
N LEU A 104 -7.15 -13.34 7.98
CA LEU A 104 -6.87 -12.04 8.58
C LEU A 104 -5.42 -11.62 8.36
N ASN A 105 -4.46 -12.50 8.64
CA ASN A 105 -3.03 -12.17 8.52
C ASN A 105 -2.65 -11.78 7.08
N VAL A 106 -3.12 -12.54 6.08
CA VAL A 106 -2.89 -12.23 4.66
C VAL A 106 -3.58 -10.91 4.28
N SER A 107 -4.80 -10.68 4.77
CA SER A 107 -5.55 -9.45 4.52
C SER A 107 -4.85 -8.21 5.08
N LEU A 108 -4.28 -8.30 6.28
CA LEU A 108 -3.52 -7.19 6.89
C LEU A 108 -2.25 -6.87 6.09
N LYS A 109 -1.53 -7.89 5.61
CA LYS A 109 -0.37 -7.73 4.73
C LYS A 109 -0.77 -7.09 3.39
N LEU A 110 -1.87 -7.55 2.79
CA LEU A 110 -2.39 -6.96 1.56
C LEU A 110 -2.80 -5.50 1.76
N ARG A 111 -3.45 -5.17 2.87
CA ARG A 111 -3.77 -3.78 3.23
C ARG A 111 -2.52 -2.91 3.23
N ASP A 112 -1.49 -3.34 3.94
CA ASP A 112 -0.25 -2.58 4.09
C ASP A 112 0.44 -2.38 2.72
N PHE A 113 0.45 -3.39 1.86
CA PHE A 113 0.98 -3.30 0.51
C PHE A 113 0.16 -2.36 -0.39
N LEU A 114 -1.17 -2.43 -0.35
CA LEU A 114 -2.04 -1.54 -1.11
C LEU A 114 -1.91 -0.08 -0.68
N GLN A 115 -1.82 0.16 0.62
CA GLN A 115 -1.60 1.51 1.18
C GLN A 115 -0.24 2.07 0.75
N ALA A 116 0.80 1.23 0.72
CA ALA A 116 2.12 1.63 0.20
C ALA A 116 2.08 2.02 -1.28
N GLN A 117 1.10 1.53 -2.06
CA GLN A 117 0.85 1.92 -3.46
C GLN A 117 -0.15 3.09 -3.60
N GLY A 118 -0.54 3.72 -2.50
CA GLY A 118 -1.40 4.90 -2.48
C GLY A 118 -2.90 4.64 -2.44
N ALA A 119 -3.34 3.40 -2.26
CA ALA A 119 -4.76 3.08 -2.11
C ALA A 119 -5.30 3.49 -0.72
N PHE A 120 -6.56 3.87 -0.66
CA PHE A 120 -7.32 3.87 0.57
C PHE A 120 -7.95 2.48 0.77
N VAL A 121 -7.70 1.86 1.93
CA VAL A 121 -8.16 0.49 2.18
C VAL A 121 -9.16 0.46 3.31
N LEU A 122 -10.32 -0.14 3.02
CA LEU A 122 -11.36 -0.47 3.98
C LEU A 122 -11.33 -1.98 4.24
N MET A 123 -11.72 -2.40 5.44
CA MET A 123 -11.79 -3.81 5.81
C MET A 123 -13.12 -4.11 6.52
N THR A 124 -13.70 -5.31 6.27
CA THR A 124 -14.88 -5.76 7.02
C THR A 124 -14.53 -6.07 8.47
N ARG A 125 -13.31 -6.52 8.72
CA ARG A 125 -12.71 -6.71 10.05
C ARG A 125 -11.19 -6.57 9.97
N ASP A 126 -10.58 -6.05 11.01
CA ASP A 126 -9.12 -5.92 11.20
C ASP A 126 -8.61 -6.66 12.45
N GLY A 127 -9.49 -7.46 13.05
CA GLY A 127 -9.24 -8.28 14.22
C GLY A 127 -10.07 -9.58 14.21
N ASP A 128 -9.97 -10.37 15.29
CA ASP A 128 -10.77 -11.58 15.45
C ASP A 128 -12.13 -11.30 16.07
N TYR A 129 -13.04 -10.80 15.28
CA TYR A 129 -14.44 -10.57 15.62
C TYR A 129 -15.36 -10.80 14.42
N ASP A 130 -16.64 -11.04 14.69
CA ASP A 130 -17.73 -10.95 13.71
C ASP A 130 -18.53 -9.66 13.92
N LEU A 131 -19.30 -9.26 12.93
CA LEU A 131 -20.11 -8.03 12.96
C LEU A 131 -21.51 -8.24 13.56
N ALA A 132 -21.85 -9.46 14.02
CA ALA A 132 -23.14 -9.70 14.62
C ALA A 132 -23.28 -8.99 15.98
N ASP A 133 -24.49 -8.50 16.29
CA ASP A 133 -24.77 -7.83 17.55
C ASP A 133 -24.52 -8.76 18.76
N ASP A 134 -24.10 -8.19 19.88
CA ASP A 134 -23.75 -8.94 21.10
C ASP A 134 -24.88 -9.82 21.64
N GLY A 135 -26.13 -9.42 21.45
CA GLY A 135 -27.31 -10.15 21.91
C GLY A 135 -27.67 -11.36 21.05
N VAL A 136 -27.05 -11.54 19.85
CA VAL A 136 -27.37 -12.63 18.94
C VAL A 136 -26.72 -13.91 19.39
N LYS A 137 -27.56 -14.94 19.67
CA LYS A 137 -27.10 -16.27 20.12
C LYS A 137 -27.20 -17.29 18.99
N GLY A 138 -26.23 -18.20 18.98
CA GLY A 138 -26.14 -19.32 18.04
C GLY A 138 -25.34 -18.97 16.78
N LEU A 139 -24.37 -19.85 16.44
CA LEU A 139 -23.41 -19.63 15.37
C LEU A 139 -24.06 -19.31 14.02
N SER A 140 -25.09 -20.05 13.62
CA SER A 140 -25.78 -19.85 12.33
C SER A 140 -26.40 -18.45 12.22
N ARG A 141 -27.05 -17.96 13.29
CA ARG A 141 -27.67 -16.62 13.28
C ARG A 141 -26.62 -15.52 13.28
N ARG A 142 -25.53 -15.68 14.06
CA ARG A 142 -24.41 -14.74 14.07
C ARG A 142 -23.80 -14.67 12.66
N LYS A 143 -23.50 -15.80 12.04
CA LYS A 143 -22.94 -15.86 10.68
C LYS A 143 -23.85 -15.17 9.65
N THR A 144 -25.15 -15.44 9.70
CA THR A 144 -26.09 -14.77 8.79
C THR A 144 -26.07 -13.26 8.98
N MET A 145 -26.12 -12.76 10.22
CA MET A 145 -26.08 -11.32 10.51
C MET A 145 -24.72 -10.71 10.12
N ASP A 146 -23.63 -11.39 10.41
CA ASP A 146 -22.28 -10.96 10.02
C ASP A 146 -22.17 -10.76 8.51
N LEU A 147 -22.61 -11.74 7.71
CA LEU A 147 -22.59 -11.64 6.24
C LEU A 147 -23.46 -10.48 5.72
N HIS A 148 -24.64 -10.25 6.30
CA HIS A 148 -25.46 -9.11 5.92
C HIS A 148 -24.78 -7.76 6.24
N LYS A 149 -24.18 -7.62 7.41
CA LYS A 149 -23.44 -6.41 7.79
C LYS A 149 -22.20 -6.18 6.95
N ARG A 150 -21.45 -7.23 6.60
CA ARG A 150 -20.33 -7.13 5.64
C ARG A 150 -20.81 -6.59 4.30
N LEU A 151 -21.92 -7.14 3.78
CA LEU A 151 -22.52 -6.70 2.53
C LEU A 151 -22.96 -5.23 2.58
N GLU A 152 -23.60 -4.81 3.67
CA GLU A 152 -24.00 -3.42 3.89
C GLU A 152 -22.79 -2.49 3.88
N LEU A 153 -21.76 -2.79 4.68
CA LEU A 153 -20.51 -2.02 4.71
C LEU A 153 -19.86 -1.86 3.34
N VAL A 154 -19.80 -2.94 2.56
CA VAL A 154 -19.20 -2.93 1.21
C VAL A 154 -20.04 -2.10 0.25
N ASN A 155 -21.38 -2.33 0.22
CA ASN A 155 -22.25 -1.69 -0.75
C ASN A 155 -22.48 -0.21 -0.48
N ASP A 156 -22.44 0.21 0.79
CA ASP A 156 -22.61 1.61 1.21
C ASP A 156 -21.30 2.41 1.13
N SER A 157 -20.17 1.75 0.89
CA SER A 157 -18.87 2.42 0.69
C SER A 157 -18.71 2.94 -0.73
N ASP A 158 -17.73 3.85 -0.92
CA ASP A 158 -17.27 4.30 -2.23
C ASP A 158 -16.15 3.40 -2.81
N ALA A 159 -16.06 2.13 -2.37
CA ALA A 159 -15.02 1.23 -2.83
C ALA A 159 -15.11 0.98 -4.36
N ASP A 160 -13.94 1.00 -5.00
CA ASP A 160 -13.78 0.66 -6.43
C ASP A 160 -13.84 -0.85 -6.68
N LEU A 161 -13.45 -1.66 -5.68
CA LEU A 161 -13.52 -3.13 -5.73
C LEU A 161 -13.53 -3.77 -4.33
N LEU A 162 -13.93 -5.05 -4.29
CA LEU A 162 -13.92 -5.92 -3.13
C LEU A 162 -13.05 -7.16 -3.38
N ILE A 163 -12.17 -7.49 -2.43
CA ILE A 163 -11.43 -8.75 -2.39
C ILE A 163 -11.79 -9.50 -1.11
N SER A 164 -12.39 -10.68 -1.26
CA SER A 164 -12.67 -11.58 -0.14
C SER A 164 -11.61 -12.68 -0.09
N ILE A 165 -10.99 -12.90 1.07
CA ILE A 165 -9.86 -13.80 1.25
C ILE A 165 -10.28 -14.97 2.14
N HIS A 166 -10.16 -16.18 1.60
CA HIS A 166 -10.57 -17.44 2.20
C HIS A 166 -9.51 -18.54 2.04
N LEU A 167 -9.72 -19.65 2.72
CA LEU A 167 -8.94 -20.87 2.55
C LEU A 167 -9.89 -22.06 2.26
N ASN A 168 -9.53 -22.82 1.26
CA ASN A 168 -10.30 -24.01 0.90
C ASN A 168 -10.02 -25.18 1.87
N SER A 169 -11.02 -26.02 2.07
CA SER A 169 -10.87 -27.27 2.83
C SER A 169 -11.87 -28.30 2.32
N ILE A 170 -11.35 -29.41 1.82
CA ILE A 170 -12.17 -30.52 1.32
C ILE A 170 -11.66 -31.84 1.89
N SER A 171 -12.49 -32.89 1.81
CA SER A 171 -12.16 -34.18 2.39
C SER A 171 -10.92 -34.86 1.82
N SER A 172 -10.51 -34.52 0.58
CA SER A 172 -9.32 -35.06 -0.05
C SER A 172 -8.09 -34.18 0.19
N PRO A 173 -7.04 -34.70 0.86
CA PRO A 173 -5.81 -33.91 1.11
C PRO A 173 -4.90 -33.73 -0.11
N ARG A 174 -5.29 -34.31 -1.27
CA ARG A 174 -4.51 -34.22 -2.52
C ARG A 174 -4.64 -32.84 -3.21
N TRP A 175 -5.73 -32.13 -2.95
CA TRP A 175 -5.98 -30.85 -3.58
C TRP A 175 -5.12 -29.76 -2.95
N ARG A 176 -4.55 -28.91 -3.81
CA ARG A 176 -3.66 -27.83 -3.44
C ARG A 176 -3.75 -26.68 -4.44
N GLY A 177 -3.16 -25.57 -4.10
CA GLY A 177 -2.99 -24.40 -4.96
C GLY A 177 -4.14 -23.38 -4.85
N ALA A 178 -3.78 -22.11 -4.89
CA ALA A 178 -4.71 -21.01 -4.82
C ALA A 178 -5.66 -21.00 -6.03
N GLN A 179 -6.89 -20.53 -5.82
CA GLN A 179 -7.89 -20.35 -6.88
C GLN A 179 -8.76 -19.13 -6.62
N THR A 180 -8.93 -18.29 -7.63
CA THR A 180 -9.80 -17.12 -7.59
C THR A 180 -11.16 -17.44 -8.19
N PHE A 181 -12.22 -16.92 -7.54
CA PHE A 181 -13.60 -17.10 -7.95
C PHE A 181 -14.27 -15.74 -8.19
N TYR A 182 -15.25 -15.72 -9.09
CA TYR A 182 -16.05 -14.55 -9.44
C TYR A 182 -17.50 -14.90 -9.73
N THR A 183 -18.39 -13.91 -9.65
CA THR A 183 -19.78 -14.01 -10.09
C THR A 183 -19.97 -13.32 -11.44
N ASN A 184 -20.97 -13.75 -12.22
CA ASN A 184 -21.30 -13.16 -13.51
C ASN A 184 -22.15 -11.86 -13.40
N GLN A 185 -22.33 -11.32 -12.20
CA GLN A 185 -23.16 -10.12 -12.00
C GLN A 185 -22.60 -8.85 -12.63
N LEU A 186 -21.28 -8.67 -12.55
CA LEU A 186 -20.55 -7.57 -13.15
C LEU A 186 -19.49 -8.13 -14.10
N GLN A 187 -19.37 -7.57 -15.29
CA GLN A 187 -18.36 -8.00 -16.27
C GLN A 187 -16.94 -7.83 -15.74
N GLU A 188 -16.73 -6.82 -14.89
CA GLU A 188 -15.48 -6.53 -14.24
C GLU A 188 -14.98 -7.63 -13.30
N ASN A 189 -15.90 -8.42 -12.71
CA ASN A 189 -15.57 -9.51 -11.78
C ASN A 189 -14.65 -10.54 -12.42
N LYS A 190 -14.99 -10.97 -13.64
CA LYS A 190 -14.19 -11.96 -14.37
C LYS A 190 -12.77 -11.45 -14.60
N ARG A 191 -12.64 -10.25 -15.15
CA ARG A 191 -11.33 -9.65 -15.43
C ARG A 191 -10.49 -9.50 -14.16
N LEU A 192 -11.09 -9.02 -13.07
CA LEU A 192 -10.39 -8.90 -11.78
C LEU A 192 -9.88 -10.26 -11.31
N ALA A 193 -10.73 -11.28 -11.35
CA ALA A 193 -10.38 -12.62 -10.90
C ALA A 193 -9.29 -13.26 -11.78
N GLU A 194 -9.36 -13.09 -13.09
CA GLU A 194 -8.35 -13.62 -14.04
C GLU A 194 -6.98 -12.98 -13.79
N LEU A 195 -6.90 -11.67 -13.64
CA LEU A 195 -5.63 -10.96 -13.37
C LEU A 195 -5.02 -11.37 -12.02
N ILE A 196 -5.84 -11.54 -10.98
CA ILE A 196 -5.37 -12.05 -9.69
C ILE A 196 -4.87 -13.50 -9.83
N GLN A 197 -5.60 -14.35 -10.53
CA GLN A 197 -5.23 -15.74 -10.71
C GLN A 197 -3.91 -15.88 -11.48
N GLU A 198 -3.70 -15.10 -12.52
CA GLU A 198 -2.44 -15.08 -13.28
C GLU A 198 -1.24 -14.77 -12.37
N GLU A 199 -1.38 -13.78 -11.50
CA GLU A 199 -0.30 -13.43 -10.56
C GLU A 199 -0.07 -14.51 -9.49
N LEU A 200 -1.12 -15.16 -9.01
CA LEU A 200 -0.98 -16.31 -8.11
C LEU A 200 -0.22 -17.47 -8.78
N ILE A 201 -0.53 -17.77 -10.04
CA ILE A 201 0.20 -18.80 -10.81
C ILE A 201 1.66 -18.42 -10.99
N ALA A 202 1.92 -17.21 -11.43
CA ALA A 202 3.25 -16.73 -11.77
C ALA A 202 4.19 -16.70 -10.55
N ASN A 203 3.68 -16.26 -9.41
CA ASN A 203 4.49 -16.00 -8.22
C ASN A 203 4.57 -17.20 -7.27
N LEU A 204 3.44 -17.87 -6.97
CA LEU A 204 3.44 -18.98 -6.02
C LEU A 204 3.90 -20.31 -6.67
N LYS A 205 3.72 -20.47 -7.97
CA LYS A 205 4.14 -21.65 -8.75
C LYS A 205 3.63 -22.98 -8.19
N ASN A 206 2.50 -22.96 -7.48
CA ASN A 206 1.90 -24.12 -6.83
C ASN A 206 0.50 -24.45 -7.35
N THR A 207 0.03 -23.68 -8.34
CA THR A 207 -1.27 -23.85 -8.99
C THR A 207 -1.16 -23.63 -10.50
N ASP A 208 -1.99 -24.34 -11.23
CA ASP A 208 -2.27 -24.16 -12.67
C ASP A 208 -3.77 -23.91 -12.91
N ARG A 209 -4.49 -23.59 -11.83
CA ARG A 209 -5.94 -23.38 -11.87
C ARG A 209 -6.28 -22.08 -12.57
N GLU A 210 -7.39 -22.06 -13.27
CA GLU A 210 -7.99 -20.87 -13.85
C GLU A 210 -8.98 -20.23 -12.88
N ALA A 211 -9.26 -18.93 -13.05
CA ALA A 211 -10.35 -18.25 -12.36
C ALA A 211 -11.69 -18.91 -12.72
N LYS A 212 -12.58 -19.07 -11.74
CA LYS A 212 -13.80 -19.85 -11.91
C LYS A 212 -15.03 -19.10 -11.39
N THR A 213 -16.17 -19.32 -12.04
CA THR A 213 -17.45 -18.80 -11.56
C THR A 213 -17.92 -19.48 -10.28
N ILE A 214 -18.54 -18.70 -9.39
CA ILE A 214 -19.19 -19.18 -8.17
C ILE A 214 -20.47 -18.37 -7.89
N ASP A 215 -21.59 -19.01 -7.66
CA ASP A 215 -22.88 -18.34 -7.42
C ASP A 215 -23.42 -18.57 -6.00
N THR A 216 -22.70 -19.36 -5.19
CA THR A 216 -23.18 -19.81 -3.87
C THR A 216 -22.70 -18.95 -2.71
N VAL A 217 -21.77 -18.02 -2.94
CA VAL A 217 -21.21 -17.17 -1.89
C VAL A 217 -22.02 -15.89 -1.77
N PHE A 218 -22.69 -15.71 -0.62
CA PHE A 218 -23.62 -14.63 -0.38
C PHE A 218 -23.05 -13.25 -0.66
N LEU A 219 -21.90 -12.93 -0.09
CA LEU A 219 -21.26 -11.63 -0.24
C LEU A 219 -20.94 -11.32 -1.71
N MET A 220 -20.39 -12.28 -2.43
CA MET A 220 -20.04 -12.15 -3.85
C MET A 220 -21.28 -11.99 -4.73
N SER A 221 -22.36 -12.73 -4.41
CA SER A 221 -23.58 -12.75 -5.20
C SER A 221 -24.49 -11.53 -4.97
N HIS A 222 -24.18 -10.68 -3.99
CA HIS A 222 -24.98 -9.49 -3.65
C HIS A 222 -24.15 -8.21 -3.64
N SER A 223 -22.85 -8.28 -3.85
CA SER A 223 -21.98 -7.10 -3.94
C SER A 223 -22.32 -6.28 -5.18
N LYS A 224 -22.43 -4.96 -5.00
CA LYS A 224 -22.57 -3.97 -6.08
C LYS A 224 -21.23 -3.47 -6.61
N LYS A 225 -20.12 -3.97 -6.06
CA LYS A 225 -18.76 -3.57 -6.43
C LYS A 225 -18.11 -4.68 -7.26
N PRO A 226 -17.24 -4.35 -8.21
CA PRO A 226 -16.36 -5.35 -8.83
C PRO A 226 -15.70 -6.17 -7.74
N SER A 227 -15.81 -7.52 -7.82
CA SER A 227 -15.43 -8.37 -6.70
C SER A 227 -14.81 -9.69 -7.12
N ALA A 228 -13.85 -10.17 -6.32
CA ALA A 228 -13.25 -11.50 -6.43
C ALA A 228 -13.11 -12.14 -5.05
N LEU A 229 -13.36 -13.45 -5.00
CA LEU A 229 -13.07 -14.27 -3.83
C LEU A 229 -11.82 -15.09 -4.12
N VAL A 230 -10.87 -15.08 -3.21
CA VAL A 230 -9.60 -15.79 -3.36
C VAL A 230 -9.48 -16.87 -2.28
N GLU A 231 -9.51 -18.12 -2.72
CA GLU A 231 -9.11 -19.26 -1.92
C GLU A 231 -7.59 -19.39 -2.02
N ILE A 232 -6.87 -18.93 -1.00
CA ILE A 232 -5.40 -18.78 -1.05
C ILE A 232 -4.63 -20.09 -0.90
N GLY A 233 -5.31 -21.20 -0.64
CA GLY A 233 -4.75 -22.54 -0.53
C GLY A 233 -5.68 -23.48 0.23
N PHE A 234 -5.27 -24.72 0.40
CA PHE A 234 -6.06 -25.77 1.04
C PHE A 234 -5.54 -26.13 2.43
N LEU A 235 -6.30 -25.84 3.49
CA LEU A 235 -5.99 -26.29 4.85
C LEU A 235 -6.01 -27.80 5.00
N SER A 236 -6.76 -28.50 4.15
CA SER A 236 -6.82 -29.98 4.13
C SER A 236 -5.54 -30.63 3.60
N ASN A 237 -4.68 -29.90 2.88
CA ASN A 237 -3.39 -30.39 2.39
C ASN A 237 -2.29 -30.07 3.40
N GLN A 238 -1.55 -31.10 3.86
CA GLN A 238 -0.56 -30.93 4.94
C GLN A 238 0.66 -30.06 4.53
N GLU A 239 1.12 -30.19 3.28
CA GLU A 239 2.25 -29.41 2.77
C GLU A 239 1.85 -27.94 2.64
N GLU A 240 0.69 -27.68 2.06
CA GLU A 240 0.20 -26.32 1.87
C GLU A 240 -0.19 -25.66 3.20
N LYS A 241 -0.78 -26.41 4.13
CA LYS A 241 -1.04 -25.96 5.49
C LYS A 241 0.24 -25.48 6.18
N ALA A 242 1.34 -26.21 6.04
CA ALA A 242 2.62 -25.80 6.62
C ALA A 242 3.14 -24.48 6.04
N LEU A 243 2.95 -24.25 4.73
CA LEU A 243 3.31 -22.99 4.08
C LEU A 243 2.37 -21.84 4.50
N LEU A 244 1.07 -22.08 4.57
CA LEU A 244 0.05 -21.07 4.88
C LEU A 244 0.22 -20.40 6.25
N VAL A 245 0.88 -21.07 7.20
CA VAL A 245 1.21 -20.49 8.52
C VAL A 245 2.53 -19.71 8.53
N GLU A 246 3.36 -19.83 7.48
CA GLU A 246 4.62 -19.13 7.38
C GLU A 246 4.42 -17.68 6.96
N ASP A 247 5.01 -16.76 7.72
CA ASP A 247 4.93 -15.31 7.44
C ASP A 247 5.43 -14.95 6.03
N LYS A 248 6.51 -15.60 5.59
CA LYS A 248 7.08 -15.39 4.25
C LYS A 248 6.09 -15.76 3.16
N TYR A 249 5.43 -16.92 3.25
CA TYR A 249 4.48 -17.38 2.25
C TYR A 249 3.21 -16.52 2.23
N GLN A 250 2.73 -16.07 3.38
CA GLN A 250 1.64 -15.10 3.47
C GLN A 250 1.98 -13.77 2.79
N ASN A 251 3.22 -13.29 2.91
CA ASN A 251 3.69 -12.11 2.18
C ASN A 251 3.73 -12.34 0.66
N GLU A 252 4.16 -13.52 0.20
CA GLU A 252 4.16 -13.88 -1.22
C GLU A 252 2.74 -13.91 -1.79
N ILE A 253 1.77 -14.45 -1.04
CA ILE A 253 0.34 -14.41 -1.40
C ILE A 253 -0.14 -12.96 -1.49
N ALA A 254 0.06 -12.17 -0.45
CA ALA A 254 -0.40 -10.78 -0.40
C ALA A 254 0.22 -9.93 -1.54
N ALA A 255 1.49 -10.16 -1.87
CA ALA A 255 2.15 -9.49 -3.00
C ALA A 255 1.53 -9.92 -4.35
N SER A 256 1.19 -11.20 -4.52
CA SER A 256 0.51 -11.67 -5.74
C SER A 256 -0.86 -11.02 -5.91
N LEU A 257 -1.63 -10.92 -4.82
CA LEU A 257 -2.92 -10.20 -4.83
C LEU A 257 -2.75 -8.73 -5.19
N LEU A 258 -1.76 -8.06 -4.60
CA LEU A 258 -1.42 -6.68 -4.93
C LEU A 258 -1.15 -6.51 -6.43
N TYR A 259 -0.29 -7.35 -7.02
CA TYR A 259 0.04 -7.24 -8.46
C TYR A 259 -1.19 -7.42 -9.35
N GLY A 260 -2.05 -8.40 -9.08
CA GLY A 260 -3.30 -8.59 -9.82
C GLY A 260 -4.24 -7.38 -9.72
N ILE A 261 -4.36 -6.78 -8.53
CA ILE A 261 -5.15 -5.56 -8.30
C ILE A 261 -4.53 -4.37 -9.03
N MET A 262 -3.21 -4.19 -8.98
CA MET A 262 -2.53 -3.12 -9.71
C MET A 262 -2.75 -3.25 -11.21
N ARG A 263 -2.61 -4.43 -11.79
CA ARG A 263 -2.89 -4.72 -13.20
C ARG A 263 -4.34 -4.38 -13.57
N TYR A 264 -5.29 -4.71 -12.70
CA TYR A 264 -6.70 -4.38 -12.91
C TYR A 264 -6.93 -2.87 -13.12
N PHE A 265 -6.23 -2.01 -12.38
CA PHE A 265 -6.37 -0.56 -12.48
C PHE A 265 -5.48 0.08 -13.55
N THR A 266 -4.36 -0.53 -13.91
CA THR A 266 -3.36 0.07 -14.80
C THR A 266 -3.40 -0.47 -16.22
N GLU A 267 -3.78 -1.73 -16.42
CA GLU A 267 -3.94 -2.29 -17.75
C GLU A 267 -5.23 -1.81 -18.40
N THR A 268 -5.13 -1.25 -19.59
CA THR A 268 -6.29 -0.83 -20.38
C THR A 268 -7.17 -2.05 -20.66
N LYS A 269 -8.48 -1.93 -20.50
CA LYS A 269 -9.42 -2.93 -21.03
C LYS A 269 -9.10 -3.07 -22.53
N GLN A 270 -8.52 -4.19 -22.94
CA GLN A 270 -8.50 -4.50 -24.37
C GLN A 270 -9.97 -4.53 -24.77
N ALA A 271 -10.35 -3.62 -25.69
CA ALA A 271 -11.66 -3.68 -26.28
C ALA A 271 -11.77 -5.10 -26.86
N GLU A 272 -12.70 -5.88 -26.34
CA GLU A 272 -13.13 -7.11 -27.01
C GLU A 272 -13.66 -6.65 -28.37
N GLU A 273 -12.79 -6.65 -29.38
CA GLU A 273 -13.20 -6.57 -30.78
C GLU A 273 -13.95 -7.85 -31.07
N ILE A 274 -15.25 -7.70 -31.20
CA ILE A 274 -16.19 -8.70 -31.70
C ILE A 274 -15.96 -8.88 -33.19
#